data_c79d9d015d7518202127700bff709202
#
_entry.id   c79d9d015d7518202127700bff709202
#
_cell.length_a   1.000
_cell.length_b   1.000
_cell.length_c   1.000
_cell.angle_alpha   90.00
_cell.angle_beta   90.00
_cell.angle_gamma   90.00
#
_symmetry.space_group_name_H-M   'P 1'
#
loop_
_entity.id
_entity.type
_entity.pdbx_description
1 polymer ?
#
loop_
_entity_poly.entity_id
_entity_poly.type
_entity_poly.pdbx_seq_one_letter_code
_entity_poly.pdbx_strand_id
1 'polypeptide(L)'
;MQKILMASLTLTAAALVGCLGGGDPPLAARPNILMIMADDLGYSDIGAFGGEISTPNMDALVASGRVLTHYRTGTTCSPTRAMLMSGTDHHIAGLGSMAELLGVAIATNTAPWGASNTYGLTSLPDGYEGYLNERVLWMPQLLADGGYHTYMAGKWHIAQSPASPAATGGAPFALYPDAYPKRRGFERSFALLQGGGSHFAPVTGKPTVADLGASYVEDDQAVTLPADFYSSNSYTDKLIEYLESSKGDGKPFFGYLAYTAPHWPLQAPDADIAQYAGRYDEGYEVIRERRIAKQKALGLIPADFHPNAGLDATFGRPKWNSLSPEQKATEARKMEVYAAMVDNMDRNIGRLIQYLKDTGRYENTLIVFTSDNGAEGSPSQFVNNANTDNSLANIGRPLSNVAYGERWAEVSATPFRLWKGMATEGGVTAPLVVRLPGQSVSKPQLSDLTHVSDLLPTFLEAAGIANPGTTYSGRTVNPITGVSLLARLQDRTKKAPRGANDVLVDELFTGRYVIRDNWKLVSVQAPFGDNSWQLFNLATDRSESHNVIDAHPALAAQLMAEYDAYVARTGVVHAPGGLGRAPAP
;
A
#
# COMPACT_ATOMS: atom_id res chain seq x y z
N MET A 1 34.70 -73.22 -31.15
CA MET A 1 33.98 -72.04 -31.68
C MET A 1 32.99 -71.59 -30.62
N GLN A 2 33.40 -70.60 -29.79
CA GLN A 2 32.65 -70.11 -28.67
C GLN A 2 31.76 -68.92 -29.11
N LYS A 3 30.47 -69.03 -28.82
CA LYS A 3 29.53 -67.89 -28.91
C LYS A 3 29.49 -67.15 -27.60
N ILE A 4 29.85 -65.89 -27.61
CA ILE A 4 29.74 -64.97 -26.51
C ILE A 4 28.32 -64.37 -26.51
N LEU A 5 27.57 -64.59 -25.42
CA LEU A 5 26.29 -63.96 -25.14
C LEU A 5 26.56 -62.66 -24.34
N MET A 6 26.21 -61.52 -24.90
CA MET A 6 26.14 -60.27 -24.11
C MET A 6 24.77 -60.19 -23.46
N ALA A 7 24.73 -60.11 -22.14
CA ALA A 7 23.56 -59.82 -21.36
C ALA A 7 23.55 -58.34 -21.03
N SER A 8 22.48 -57.63 -21.48
CA SER A 8 22.20 -56.25 -21.15
C SER A 8 21.56 -56.20 -19.76
N LEU A 9 22.23 -55.57 -18.78
CA LEU A 9 21.67 -55.25 -17.47
C LEU A 9 20.92 -53.91 -17.60
N THR A 10 19.60 -53.95 -17.52
CA THR A 10 18.75 -52.78 -17.29
C THR A 10 18.66 -52.53 -15.80
N LEU A 11 19.29 -51.46 -15.29
CA LEU A 11 19.11 -50.97 -13.94
C LEU A 11 17.76 -50.21 -13.87
N THR A 12 16.79 -50.83 -13.23
CA THR A 12 15.57 -50.17 -12.75
C THR A 12 15.86 -49.50 -11.40
N ALA A 13 16.02 -48.17 -11.40
CA ALA A 13 16.07 -47.40 -10.17
C ALA A 13 14.65 -47.29 -9.60
N ALA A 14 14.36 -48.09 -8.56
CA ALA A 14 13.15 -47.93 -7.75
C ALA A 14 13.32 -46.68 -6.88
N ALA A 15 12.56 -45.64 -7.16
CA ALA A 15 12.43 -44.48 -6.27
C ALA A 15 11.66 -44.90 -5.01
N LEU A 16 12.35 -45.05 -3.89
CA LEU A 16 11.72 -45.11 -2.57
C LEU A 16 11.18 -43.71 -2.26
N VAL A 17 9.88 -43.54 -2.41
CA VAL A 17 9.17 -42.38 -1.82
C VAL A 17 9.01 -42.65 -0.32
N GLY A 18 9.93 -42.13 0.45
CA GLY A 18 9.80 -42.05 1.90
C GLY A 18 8.83 -40.94 2.26
N CYS A 19 7.66 -41.29 2.82
CA CYS A 19 6.79 -40.35 3.53
C CYS A 19 7.51 -39.88 4.81
N LEU A 20 8.19 -38.75 4.74
CA LEU A 20 8.70 -38.03 5.91
C LEU A 20 8.33 -36.56 5.77
N GLY A 21 7.51 -36.11 6.73
CA GLY A 21 7.31 -34.71 7.12
C GLY A 21 6.97 -33.73 6.00
N GLY A 22 5.71 -33.28 5.93
CA GLY A 22 5.24 -32.31 4.97
C GLY A 22 5.87 -30.92 5.11
N GLY A 23 7.09 -30.76 4.65
CA GLY A 23 7.68 -29.46 4.33
C GLY A 23 7.39 -29.17 2.86
N ASP A 24 6.98 -27.95 2.56
CA ASP A 24 6.83 -27.48 1.18
C ASP A 24 8.19 -27.63 0.42
N PRO A 25 8.17 -27.90 -0.89
CA PRO A 25 9.41 -28.00 -1.66
C PRO A 25 10.20 -26.69 -1.59
N PRO A 26 11.56 -26.75 -1.62
CA PRO A 26 12.37 -25.54 -1.67
C PRO A 26 12.01 -24.70 -2.88
N LEU A 27 12.08 -23.36 -2.72
CA LEU A 27 11.85 -22.43 -3.85
C LEU A 27 12.71 -22.81 -5.04
N ALA A 28 12.13 -22.72 -6.24
CA ALA A 28 12.91 -22.77 -7.45
C ALA A 28 14.04 -21.72 -7.39
N ALA A 29 15.23 -22.07 -7.88
CA ALA A 29 16.34 -21.13 -7.87
C ALA A 29 15.93 -19.85 -8.64
N ARG A 30 15.95 -18.70 -7.96
CA ARG A 30 15.69 -17.38 -8.50
C ARG A 30 14.31 -17.20 -9.17
N PRO A 31 13.23 -17.18 -8.39
CA PRO A 31 11.88 -16.97 -8.93
C PRO A 31 11.71 -15.58 -9.54
N ASN A 32 10.77 -15.43 -10.47
CA ASN A 32 10.24 -14.12 -10.79
C ASN A 32 9.56 -13.51 -9.57
N ILE A 33 9.53 -12.20 -9.48
CA ILE A 33 8.88 -11.47 -8.40
C ILE A 33 7.88 -10.48 -9.00
N LEU A 34 6.61 -10.62 -8.64
CA LEU A 34 5.55 -9.71 -9.02
C LEU A 34 4.99 -9.04 -7.76
N MET A 35 5.20 -7.75 -7.63
CA MET A 35 4.63 -6.90 -6.58
C MET A 35 3.46 -6.13 -7.14
N ILE A 36 2.26 -6.36 -6.63
CA ILE A 36 1.03 -5.66 -7.00
C ILE A 36 0.60 -4.81 -5.80
N MET A 37 0.46 -3.50 -6.02
CA MET A 37 0.08 -2.55 -4.99
C MET A 37 -1.15 -1.77 -5.41
N ALA A 38 -2.22 -1.84 -4.63
CA ALA A 38 -3.36 -0.93 -4.71
C ALA A 38 -3.06 0.36 -3.95
N ASP A 39 -3.79 1.42 -4.25
CA ASP A 39 -3.68 2.75 -3.64
C ASP A 39 -4.97 3.06 -2.88
N ASP A 40 -4.89 3.19 -1.56
CA ASP A 40 -6.03 3.47 -0.67
C ASP A 40 -7.10 2.35 -0.58
N LEU A 41 -6.76 1.12 -0.90
CA LEU A 41 -7.70 0.00 -0.76
C LEU A 41 -7.90 -0.34 0.73
N GLY A 42 -9.14 -0.27 1.19
CA GLY A 42 -9.49 -0.62 2.57
C GLY A 42 -9.34 -2.10 2.86
N TYR A 43 -9.09 -2.44 4.14
CA TYR A 43 -8.84 -3.82 4.57
C TYR A 43 -9.96 -4.78 4.21
N SER A 44 -11.21 -4.34 4.28
CA SER A 44 -12.37 -5.20 4.05
C SER A 44 -12.95 -5.15 2.63
N ASP A 45 -12.33 -4.45 1.68
CA ASP A 45 -12.92 -4.25 0.35
C ASP A 45 -12.84 -5.48 -0.56
N ILE A 46 -11.90 -6.40 -0.30
CA ILE A 46 -11.75 -7.64 -1.06
C ILE A 46 -12.71 -8.71 -0.53
N GLY A 47 -13.28 -9.53 -1.41
CA GLY A 47 -14.20 -10.62 -1.05
C GLY A 47 -13.65 -11.56 0.02
N ALA A 48 -12.41 -11.99 -0.10
CA ALA A 48 -11.72 -12.85 0.87
C ALA A 48 -11.43 -12.16 2.22
N PHE A 49 -11.51 -10.83 2.30
CA PHE A 49 -11.38 -10.05 3.54
C PHE A 49 -12.72 -9.52 4.08
N GLY A 50 -13.83 -9.97 3.53
CA GLY A 50 -15.16 -9.67 4.03
C GLY A 50 -16.01 -8.75 3.15
N GLY A 51 -15.45 -8.19 2.07
CA GLY A 51 -16.13 -7.28 1.14
C GLY A 51 -17.22 -7.94 0.32
N GLU A 52 -18.15 -7.11 -0.15
CA GLU A 52 -19.19 -7.49 -1.12
C GLU A 52 -18.80 -7.16 -2.56
N ILE A 53 -17.69 -6.46 -2.77
CA ILE A 53 -17.18 -6.13 -4.09
C ILE A 53 -16.70 -7.42 -4.77
N SER A 54 -16.91 -7.52 -6.07
CA SER A 54 -16.49 -8.68 -6.85
C SER A 54 -14.97 -8.65 -7.08
N THR A 55 -14.24 -9.60 -6.46
CA THR A 55 -12.78 -9.67 -6.54
C THR A 55 -12.27 -11.11 -6.74
N PRO A 56 -12.79 -11.84 -7.76
CA PRO A 56 -12.50 -13.28 -7.90
C PRO A 56 -11.02 -13.59 -8.14
N ASN A 57 -10.25 -12.69 -8.75
CA ASN A 57 -8.82 -12.91 -9.03
C ASN A 57 -7.97 -12.68 -7.79
N MET A 58 -8.24 -11.63 -7.02
CA MET A 58 -7.60 -11.40 -5.71
C MET A 58 -8.00 -12.49 -4.71
N ASP A 59 -9.26 -12.93 -4.69
CA ASP A 59 -9.73 -14.04 -3.86
C ASP A 59 -9.02 -15.37 -4.23
N ALA A 60 -8.74 -15.61 -5.50
CA ALA A 60 -7.95 -16.76 -5.95
C ALA A 60 -6.48 -16.68 -5.49
N LEU A 61 -5.88 -15.48 -5.47
CA LEU A 61 -4.55 -15.28 -4.87
C LEU A 61 -4.56 -15.59 -3.38
N VAL A 62 -5.59 -15.12 -2.65
CA VAL A 62 -5.78 -15.45 -1.22
C VAL A 62 -5.90 -16.95 -1.01
N ALA A 63 -6.67 -17.63 -1.84
CA ALA A 63 -6.88 -19.09 -1.73
C ALA A 63 -5.59 -19.89 -2.01
N SER A 64 -4.68 -19.36 -2.83
CA SER A 64 -3.42 -20.02 -3.21
C SER A 64 -2.18 -19.49 -2.50
N GLY A 65 -2.31 -18.45 -1.67
CA GLY A 65 -1.21 -17.76 -1.00
C GLY A 65 -1.29 -17.78 0.54
N ARG A 66 -0.33 -17.15 1.17
CA ARG A 66 -0.33 -16.81 2.60
C ARG A 66 -0.97 -15.44 2.80
N VAL A 67 -1.84 -15.31 3.79
CA VAL A 67 -2.46 -14.06 4.23
C VAL A 67 -1.83 -13.63 5.54
N LEU A 68 -1.22 -12.46 5.57
CA LEU A 68 -0.63 -11.91 6.78
C LEU A 68 -1.61 -10.90 7.39
N THR A 69 -2.31 -11.33 8.45
CA THR A 69 -3.42 -10.56 9.03
C THR A 69 -2.96 -9.41 9.93
N HIS A 70 -1.69 -9.42 10.37
CA HIS A 70 -1.07 -8.39 11.22
C HIS A 70 0.02 -7.60 10.47
N TYR A 71 -0.21 -7.33 9.19
CA TYR A 71 0.69 -6.55 8.34
C TYR A 71 0.40 -5.05 8.48
N ARG A 72 1.48 -4.26 8.58
CA ARG A 72 1.42 -2.79 8.71
C ARG A 72 2.13 -2.11 7.57
N THR A 73 1.57 -0.99 7.16
CA THR A 73 2.15 -0.02 6.24
C THR A 73 2.45 1.27 6.98
N GLY A 74 2.98 2.29 6.33
CA GLY A 74 2.89 3.65 6.81
C GLY A 74 1.44 4.15 6.78
N THR A 75 1.19 5.30 7.37
CA THR A 75 -0.14 5.88 7.44
C THR A 75 -0.62 6.47 6.11
N THR A 76 0.32 6.69 5.13
CA THR A 76 0.04 7.27 3.80
C THR A 76 0.94 6.70 2.71
N CYS A 77 0.60 7.01 1.44
CA CYS A 77 1.19 6.42 0.23
C CYS A 77 2.71 6.60 0.13
N SER A 78 3.24 7.85 0.05
CA SER A 78 4.66 8.06 -0.24
C SER A 78 5.59 7.55 0.86
N PRO A 79 5.32 7.70 2.18
CA PRO A 79 6.08 7.04 3.23
C PRO A 79 6.11 5.51 3.07
N THR A 80 4.97 4.88 2.84
CA THR A 80 4.90 3.43 2.62
C THR A 80 5.72 2.99 1.42
N ARG A 81 5.61 3.70 0.28
CA ARG A 81 6.34 3.37 -0.95
C ARG A 81 7.84 3.54 -0.76
N ALA A 82 8.28 4.55 0.02
CA ALA A 82 9.68 4.70 0.39
C ALA A 82 10.19 3.54 1.25
N MET A 83 9.42 3.11 2.26
CA MET A 83 9.75 1.96 3.10
C MET A 83 9.76 0.65 2.32
N LEU A 84 8.84 0.45 1.36
CA LEU A 84 8.85 -0.71 0.47
C LEU A 84 10.15 -0.76 -0.35
N MET A 85 10.49 0.36 -0.99
CA MET A 85 11.62 0.42 -1.92
C MET A 85 12.98 0.40 -1.21
N SER A 86 13.06 0.86 0.03
CA SER A 86 14.33 0.94 0.78
C SER A 86 14.51 -0.15 1.85
N GLY A 87 13.42 -0.78 2.29
CA GLY A 87 13.45 -1.71 3.42
C GLY A 87 13.79 -1.07 4.76
N THR A 88 13.71 0.27 4.86
CA THR A 88 13.99 1.02 6.09
C THR A 88 12.93 2.10 6.33
N ASP A 89 13.07 2.86 7.41
CA ASP A 89 12.15 3.90 7.84
C ASP A 89 12.03 5.03 6.82
N HIS A 90 10.83 5.59 6.66
CA HIS A 90 10.54 6.62 5.66
C HIS A 90 11.23 7.96 5.96
N HIS A 91 11.47 8.34 7.23
CA HIS A 91 12.27 9.52 7.57
C HIS A 91 13.72 9.34 7.12
N ILE A 92 14.29 8.16 7.29
CA ILE A 92 15.64 7.85 6.80
C ILE A 92 15.65 7.85 5.27
N ALA A 93 14.58 7.40 4.63
CA ALA A 93 14.46 7.29 3.19
C ALA A 93 14.13 8.61 2.46
N GLY A 94 13.88 9.71 3.20
CA GLY A 94 13.62 11.03 2.62
C GLY A 94 12.15 11.46 2.59
N LEU A 95 11.26 10.66 3.13
CA LEU A 95 9.79 10.87 3.12
C LEU A 95 9.23 11.00 4.55
N GLY A 96 9.89 11.78 5.41
CA GLY A 96 9.41 12.12 6.76
C GLY A 96 8.07 12.86 6.76
N SER A 97 7.62 13.33 5.59
CA SER A 97 6.27 13.78 5.30
C SER A 97 5.97 13.59 3.82
N MET A 98 4.73 13.85 3.39
CA MET A 98 4.39 13.90 1.95
C MET A 98 5.00 15.16 1.33
N ALA A 99 5.68 15.01 0.19
CA ALA A 99 6.42 16.09 -0.46
C ALA A 99 5.52 17.28 -0.81
N GLU A 100 4.28 17.05 -1.20
CA GLU A 100 3.29 18.08 -1.54
C GLU A 100 3.04 19.03 -0.36
N LEU A 101 2.96 18.48 0.85
CA LEU A 101 2.66 19.26 2.04
C LEU A 101 3.88 20.09 2.49
N LEU A 102 5.07 19.51 2.39
CA LEU A 102 6.32 20.20 2.70
C LEU A 102 6.57 21.39 1.77
N GLY A 103 6.34 21.19 0.48
CA GLY A 103 6.47 22.26 -0.52
C GLY A 103 5.55 23.45 -0.24
N VAL A 104 4.28 23.20 0.09
CA VAL A 104 3.32 24.25 0.45
C VAL A 104 3.75 24.99 1.72
N ALA A 105 4.19 24.28 2.75
CA ALA A 105 4.63 24.89 4.01
C ALA A 105 5.82 25.82 3.83
N ILE A 106 6.79 25.47 2.99
CA ILE A 106 7.94 26.31 2.66
C ILE A 106 7.50 27.52 1.82
N ALA A 107 6.68 27.27 0.80
CA ALA A 107 6.31 28.26 -0.19
C ALA A 107 5.49 29.42 0.40
N THR A 108 4.61 29.13 1.33
CA THR A 108 3.66 30.11 1.86
C THR A 108 4.09 30.70 3.22
N ASN A 109 5.17 30.18 3.82
CA ASN A 109 5.52 30.43 5.22
C ASN A 109 4.30 30.26 6.18
N THR A 110 3.36 29.44 5.75
CA THR A 110 2.14 29.06 6.49
C THR A 110 2.05 27.56 6.50
N ALA A 111 1.51 26.96 7.53
CA ALA A 111 1.10 25.58 7.41
C ALA A 111 0.12 25.45 6.23
N PRO A 112 0.10 24.31 5.49
CA PRO A 112 -0.74 24.12 4.30
C PRO A 112 -2.22 24.45 4.47
N TRP A 113 -2.65 24.83 5.64
CA TRP A 113 -4.02 25.08 6.07
C TRP A 113 -4.21 26.40 6.85
N GLY A 114 -3.31 27.37 6.68
CA GLY A 114 -3.52 28.73 7.17
C GLY A 114 -3.05 29.02 8.60
N ALA A 115 -2.48 28.05 9.32
CA ALA A 115 -1.76 28.36 10.56
C ALA A 115 -0.38 28.95 10.22
N SER A 116 0.07 29.98 10.96
CA SER A 116 1.38 30.58 10.73
C SER A 116 2.47 29.51 10.85
N ASN A 117 3.35 29.43 9.83
CA ASN A 117 4.52 28.56 9.86
C ASN A 117 5.49 29.10 10.89
N THR A 118 5.46 28.55 12.11
CA THR A 118 6.39 28.91 13.17
C THR A 118 7.75 28.23 13.06
N TYR A 119 7.95 27.43 11.99
CA TYR A 119 9.18 26.63 11.84
C TYR A 119 10.38 27.44 11.43
N GLY A 120 10.19 28.59 10.78
CA GLY A 120 11.30 29.40 10.27
C GLY A 120 12.23 28.61 9.36
N LEU A 121 11.79 27.49 8.78
CA LEU A 121 12.61 26.62 7.97
C LEU A 121 12.91 27.32 6.64
N THR A 122 14.16 27.68 6.47
CA THR A 122 14.71 28.14 5.17
C THR A 122 15.17 26.96 4.31
N SER A 123 15.30 25.78 4.89
CA SER A 123 15.60 24.49 4.25
C SER A 123 14.95 23.36 5.03
N LEU A 124 14.69 22.24 4.37
CA LEU A 124 14.21 21.04 5.04
C LEU A 124 15.36 20.27 5.69
N PRO A 125 15.13 19.66 6.86
CA PRO A 125 16.11 18.77 7.46
C PRO A 125 16.26 17.48 6.62
N ASP A 126 17.37 16.78 6.85
CA ASP A 126 17.56 15.43 6.32
C ASP A 126 16.38 14.52 6.70
N GLY A 127 15.94 13.72 5.75
CA GLY A 127 14.75 12.86 5.93
C GLY A 127 13.44 13.47 5.42
N TYR A 128 13.45 14.74 5.01
CA TYR A 128 12.28 15.46 4.50
C TYR A 128 12.50 15.99 3.06
N GLU A 129 13.27 15.25 2.27
CA GLU A 129 13.59 15.61 0.88
C GLU A 129 12.38 15.50 -0.06
N GLY A 130 11.39 14.69 0.29
CA GLY A 130 10.21 14.44 -0.53
C GLY A 130 10.44 13.41 -1.65
N TYR A 131 11.63 12.82 -1.72
CA TYR A 131 11.98 11.77 -2.69
C TYR A 131 12.83 10.68 -2.04
N LEU A 132 12.81 9.50 -2.66
CA LEU A 132 13.67 8.38 -2.25
C LEU A 132 15.14 8.77 -2.44
N ASN A 133 15.83 9.05 -1.32
CA ASN A 133 17.17 9.61 -1.32
C ASN A 133 18.30 8.59 -1.57
N GLU A 134 19.52 9.07 -1.63
CA GLU A 134 20.72 8.27 -1.88
C GLU A 134 21.33 7.66 -0.60
N ARG A 135 20.81 8.00 0.57
CA ARG A 135 21.27 7.46 1.86
C ARG A 135 20.70 6.07 2.18
N VAL A 136 19.84 5.53 1.30
CA VAL A 136 19.24 4.20 1.46
C VAL A 136 19.52 3.32 0.23
N LEU A 137 19.25 2.03 0.41
CA LEU A 137 19.25 1.05 -0.68
C LEU A 137 17.96 1.17 -1.51
N TRP A 138 17.99 0.72 -2.77
CA TRP A 138 16.83 0.75 -3.66
C TRP A 138 16.53 -0.66 -4.18
N MET A 139 15.36 -1.16 -3.88
CA MET A 139 14.93 -2.51 -4.26
C MET A 139 15.15 -2.83 -5.75
N PRO A 140 14.72 -1.97 -6.70
CA PRO A 140 14.88 -2.29 -8.12
C PRO A 140 16.35 -2.38 -8.53
N GLN A 141 17.22 -1.49 -8.01
CA GLN A 141 18.64 -1.51 -8.31
C GLN A 141 19.32 -2.78 -7.78
N LEU A 142 19.00 -3.18 -6.54
CA LEU A 142 19.56 -4.42 -5.94
C LEU A 142 19.16 -5.66 -6.76
N LEU A 143 17.92 -5.71 -7.24
CA LEU A 143 17.44 -6.81 -8.05
C LEU A 143 18.05 -6.78 -9.47
N ALA A 144 18.21 -5.59 -10.08
CA ALA A 144 18.89 -5.43 -11.37
C ALA A 144 20.35 -5.88 -11.30
N ASP A 145 21.10 -5.43 -10.28
CA ASP A 145 22.48 -5.87 -10.05
C ASP A 145 22.57 -7.37 -9.74
N GLY A 146 21.52 -7.92 -9.13
CA GLY A 146 21.31 -9.35 -8.96
C GLY A 146 20.98 -10.10 -10.26
N GLY A 147 20.84 -9.41 -11.40
CA GLY A 147 20.58 -10.00 -12.73
C GLY A 147 19.11 -10.24 -13.05
N TYR A 148 18.19 -9.54 -12.39
CA TYR A 148 16.78 -9.49 -12.74
C TYR A 148 16.53 -8.44 -13.83
N HIS A 149 15.55 -8.68 -14.69
CA HIS A 149 14.86 -7.59 -15.36
C HIS A 149 13.99 -6.84 -14.35
N THR A 150 13.91 -5.53 -14.45
CA THR A 150 13.18 -4.71 -13.49
C THR A 150 12.21 -3.77 -14.20
N TYR A 151 10.91 -3.96 -13.96
CA TYR A 151 9.84 -3.29 -14.67
C TYR A 151 8.85 -2.65 -13.70
N MET A 152 8.36 -1.45 -14.07
CA MET A 152 7.34 -0.74 -13.31
C MET A 152 6.25 -0.21 -14.24
N ALA A 153 5.00 -0.32 -13.78
CA ALA A 153 3.87 0.42 -14.36
C ALA A 153 2.97 0.96 -13.26
N GLY A 154 2.65 2.26 -13.29
CA GLY A 154 1.72 2.92 -12.39
C GLY A 154 2.30 4.01 -11.50
N LYS A 155 1.75 4.19 -10.30
CA LYS A 155 2.09 5.27 -9.36
C LYS A 155 3.46 5.07 -8.71
N TRP A 156 4.33 6.11 -8.81
CA TRP A 156 5.62 6.16 -8.14
C TRP A 156 5.59 6.91 -6.81
N HIS A 157 5.27 8.18 -6.82
CA HIS A 157 5.02 9.05 -5.67
C HIS A 157 6.21 9.28 -4.71
N ILE A 158 7.44 8.99 -5.12
CA ILE A 158 8.66 9.18 -4.33
C ILE A 158 9.77 9.87 -5.15
N ALA A 159 9.37 10.85 -5.99
CA ALA A 159 10.26 11.65 -6.81
C ALA A 159 9.91 13.15 -6.80
N GLN A 160 9.28 13.64 -5.74
CA GLN A 160 8.92 15.04 -5.58
C GLN A 160 9.92 15.72 -4.66
N SER A 161 10.32 16.93 -4.99
CA SER A 161 11.19 17.76 -4.15
C SER A 161 10.45 19.03 -3.79
N PRO A 162 10.33 19.38 -2.53
CA PRO A 162 9.84 20.68 -2.13
C PRO A 162 10.74 21.77 -2.73
N ALA A 163 10.13 22.76 -3.38
CA ALA A 163 10.85 23.85 -3.99
C ALA A 163 10.20 25.18 -3.64
N SER A 164 10.98 26.26 -3.63
CA SER A 164 10.41 27.58 -3.43
C SER A 164 9.53 27.98 -4.61
N PRO A 165 8.47 28.77 -4.40
CA PRO A 165 7.59 29.26 -5.48
C PRO A 165 8.36 29.99 -6.59
N ALA A 166 9.45 30.66 -6.26
CA ALA A 166 10.30 31.35 -7.24
C ALA A 166 11.00 30.35 -8.19
N ALA A 167 11.38 29.16 -7.68
CA ALA A 167 12.03 28.14 -8.50
C ALA A 167 11.05 27.33 -9.35
N THR A 168 9.76 27.29 -8.97
CA THR A 168 8.74 26.46 -9.62
C THR A 168 7.67 27.27 -10.37
N GLY A 169 7.86 28.59 -10.50
CA GLY A 169 6.85 29.45 -11.13
C GLY A 169 5.54 29.56 -10.33
N GLY A 170 5.59 29.29 -9.03
CA GLY A 170 4.43 29.34 -8.12
C GLY A 170 3.92 27.98 -7.66
N ALA A 171 4.43 26.88 -8.21
CA ALA A 171 4.09 25.55 -7.71
C ALA A 171 4.80 25.26 -6.38
N PRO A 172 4.16 24.59 -5.43
CA PRO A 172 4.72 24.34 -4.09
C PRO A 172 5.79 23.24 -4.07
N PHE A 173 5.98 22.49 -5.14
CA PHE A 173 6.97 21.42 -5.27
C PHE A 173 7.46 21.29 -6.71
N ALA A 174 8.60 20.62 -6.89
CA ALA A 174 9.15 20.24 -8.18
C ALA A 174 9.31 18.72 -8.26
N LEU A 175 9.47 18.22 -9.47
CA LEU A 175 9.92 16.85 -9.68
C LEU A 175 11.44 16.79 -9.58
N TYR A 176 11.95 15.69 -9.01
CA TYR A 176 13.37 15.40 -8.89
C TYR A 176 13.73 14.25 -9.85
N PRO A 177 14.24 14.56 -11.07
CA PRO A 177 14.44 13.56 -12.13
C PRO A 177 15.40 12.43 -11.72
N ASP A 178 16.41 12.72 -10.87
CA ASP A 178 17.33 11.68 -10.41
C ASP A 178 16.65 10.64 -9.52
N ALA A 179 15.45 10.92 -8.97
CA ALA A 179 14.63 9.95 -8.24
C ALA A 179 13.53 9.31 -9.08
N TYR A 180 13.52 9.46 -10.40
CA TYR A 180 12.58 8.75 -11.27
C TYR A 180 12.82 7.24 -11.24
N PRO A 181 11.82 6.41 -11.56
CA PRO A 181 11.93 4.95 -11.45
C PRO A 181 13.17 4.39 -12.17
N LYS A 182 13.43 4.84 -13.39
CA LYS A 182 14.60 4.41 -14.16
C LYS A 182 15.92 4.74 -13.46
N ARG A 183 16.01 5.89 -12.78
CA ARG A 183 17.19 6.31 -12.01
C ARG A 183 17.34 5.56 -10.68
N ARG A 184 16.30 4.86 -10.26
CA ARG A 184 16.27 4.01 -9.05
C ARG A 184 16.36 2.52 -9.39
N GLY A 185 16.73 2.17 -10.65
CA GLY A 185 17.08 0.81 -11.03
C GLY A 185 16.02 0.03 -11.81
N PHE A 186 14.94 0.65 -12.28
CA PHE A 186 14.04 0.01 -13.24
C PHE A 186 14.62 0.12 -14.66
N GLU A 187 14.67 -1.00 -15.40
CA GLU A 187 15.05 -1.02 -16.82
C GLU A 187 14.00 -0.33 -17.69
N ARG A 188 12.73 -0.63 -17.44
CA ARG A 188 11.59 -0.02 -18.12
C ARG A 188 10.58 0.47 -17.07
N SER A 189 10.01 1.62 -17.34
CA SER A 189 9.00 2.19 -16.46
C SER A 189 7.99 3.05 -17.20
N PHE A 190 6.70 2.87 -16.89
CA PHE A 190 5.63 3.79 -17.22
C PHE A 190 5.01 4.29 -15.92
N ALA A 191 5.26 5.54 -15.54
CA ALA A 191 5.00 6.01 -14.20
C ALA A 191 4.22 7.32 -14.12
N LEU A 192 3.19 7.35 -13.25
CA LEU A 192 2.65 8.58 -12.66
C LEU A 192 3.58 8.99 -11.52
N LEU A 193 4.19 10.17 -11.61
CA LEU A 193 5.23 10.60 -10.66
C LEU A 193 4.67 11.14 -9.34
N GLN A 194 3.46 11.71 -9.34
CA GLN A 194 2.80 12.31 -8.18
C GLN A 194 1.88 11.34 -7.45
N GLY A 195 1.21 11.87 -6.40
CA GLY A 195 0.35 11.12 -5.50
C GLY A 195 -0.97 10.64 -6.09
N GLY A 196 -1.43 11.23 -7.16
CA GLY A 196 -2.68 10.88 -7.82
C GLY A 196 -2.86 11.62 -9.14
N GLY A 197 -3.89 11.26 -9.89
CA GLY A 197 -4.28 11.88 -11.14
C GLY A 197 -5.63 11.32 -11.59
N SER A 198 -6.25 11.94 -12.58
CA SER A 198 -7.47 11.38 -13.21
C SER A 198 -7.20 9.98 -13.74
N HIS A 199 -8.17 9.08 -13.58
CA HIS A 199 -8.05 7.70 -14.09
C HIS A 199 -8.28 7.62 -15.60
N PHE A 200 -8.90 8.63 -16.19
CA PHE A 200 -9.02 8.81 -17.64
C PHE A 200 -8.01 9.83 -18.17
N ALA A 201 -7.79 9.83 -19.47
CA ALA A 201 -7.06 10.90 -20.12
C ALA A 201 -7.72 12.26 -19.85
N PRO A 202 -6.95 13.36 -19.69
CA PRO A 202 -7.49 14.69 -19.53
C PRO A 202 -8.42 15.09 -20.68
N VAL A 203 -9.57 15.68 -20.37
CA VAL A 203 -10.46 16.20 -21.40
C VAL A 203 -9.83 17.44 -22.04
N THR A 204 -9.69 17.42 -23.36
CA THR A 204 -9.04 18.49 -24.12
C THR A 204 -9.63 19.87 -23.80
N GLY A 205 -8.77 20.79 -23.39
CA GLY A 205 -9.16 22.16 -23.02
C GLY A 205 -9.87 22.31 -21.67
N LYS A 206 -10.07 21.22 -20.94
CA LYS A 206 -10.76 21.22 -19.63
C LYS A 206 -10.04 20.39 -18.57
N PRO A 207 -8.75 20.63 -18.29
CA PRO A 207 -8.07 19.86 -17.25
C PRO A 207 -8.66 20.17 -15.86
N THR A 208 -8.91 19.12 -15.07
CA THR A 208 -9.26 19.23 -13.65
C THR A 208 -8.00 19.49 -12.82
N VAL A 209 -8.16 19.72 -11.52
CA VAL A 209 -7.00 19.84 -10.61
C VAL A 209 -6.18 18.55 -10.57
N ALA A 210 -6.85 17.39 -10.62
CA ALA A 210 -6.17 16.10 -10.68
C ALA A 210 -5.32 15.94 -11.96
N ASP A 211 -5.80 16.43 -13.10
CA ASP A 211 -5.04 16.39 -14.36
C ASP A 211 -3.83 17.32 -14.34
N LEU A 212 -3.98 18.53 -13.78
CA LEU A 212 -2.92 19.52 -13.66
C LEU A 212 -1.81 19.07 -12.70
N GLY A 213 -2.16 18.24 -11.71
CA GLY A 213 -1.24 17.68 -10.74
C GLY A 213 -0.50 16.41 -11.22
N ALA A 214 -0.89 15.84 -12.36
CA ALA A 214 -0.38 14.55 -12.82
C ALA A 214 0.68 14.70 -13.91
N SER A 215 1.82 14.00 -13.75
CA SER A 215 2.89 13.90 -14.76
C SER A 215 3.21 12.44 -15.01
N TYR A 216 3.10 12.03 -16.27
CA TYR A 216 3.43 10.67 -16.70
C TYR A 216 4.76 10.66 -17.46
N VAL A 217 5.58 9.66 -17.17
CA VAL A 217 6.83 9.40 -17.87
C VAL A 217 6.92 7.94 -18.28
N GLU A 218 7.54 7.69 -19.45
CA GLU A 218 8.00 6.38 -19.85
C GLU A 218 9.52 6.43 -20.03
N ASP A 219 10.25 5.63 -19.26
CA ASP A 219 11.73 5.57 -19.30
C ASP A 219 12.40 6.97 -19.21
N ASP A 220 11.96 7.80 -18.27
CA ASP A 220 12.38 9.20 -18.02
C ASP A 220 11.89 10.24 -19.06
N GLN A 221 11.15 9.85 -20.09
CA GLN A 221 10.58 10.77 -21.08
C GLN A 221 9.12 11.08 -20.75
N ALA A 222 8.75 12.35 -20.79
CA ALA A 222 7.36 12.76 -20.62
C ALA A 222 6.47 12.17 -21.72
N VAL A 223 5.31 11.66 -21.34
CA VAL A 223 4.34 11.07 -22.29
C VAL A 223 3.02 11.79 -22.24
N THR A 224 2.37 11.88 -23.41
CA THR A 224 0.98 12.29 -23.52
C THR A 224 0.10 11.03 -23.49
N LEU A 225 -0.90 11.04 -22.62
CA LEU A 225 -1.81 9.89 -22.48
C LEU A 225 -2.70 9.77 -23.73
N PRO A 226 -2.92 8.55 -24.25
CA PRO A 226 -3.84 8.33 -25.36
C PRO A 226 -5.30 8.58 -24.92
N ALA A 227 -6.17 8.90 -25.87
CA ALA A 227 -7.56 9.31 -25.59
C ALA A 227 -8.40 8.19 -24.92
N ASP A 228 -8.04 6.94 -25.12
CA ASP A 228 -8.66 5.75 -24.52
C ASP A 228 -7.99 5.29 -23.21
N PHE A 229 -7.09 6.12 -22.69
CA PHE A 229 -6.40 5.82 -21.43
C PHE A 229 -7.40 5.62 -20.29
N TYR A 230 -7.26 4.48 -19.60
CA TYR A 230 -7.83 4.24 -18.28
C TYR A 230 -6.74 3.60 -17.41
N SER A 231 -6.39 4.22 -16.29
CA SER A 231 -5.17 3.94 -15.53
C SER A 231 -4.92 2.45 -15.25
N SER A 232 -5.92 1.73 -14.70
CA SER A 232 -5.75 0.31 -14.35
C SER A 232 -5.50 -0.57 -15.59
N ASN A 233 -6.21 -0.29 -16.70
CA ASN A 233 -6.00 -1.02 -17.95
C ASN A 233 -4.60 -0.75 -18.51
N SER A 234 -4.25 0.53 -18.64
CA SER A 234 -3.01 0.98 -19.27
C SER A 234 -1.76 0.54 -18.51
N TYR A 235 -1.80 0.56 -17.16
CA TYR A 235 -0.68 0.07 -16.36
C TYR A 235 -0.47 -1.44 -16.53
N THR A 236 -1.56 -2.20 -16.58
CA THR A 236 -1.49 -3.64 -16.81
C THR A 236 -0.95 -3.96 -18.19
N ASP A 237 -1.43 -3.26 -19.23
CA ASP A 237 -0.97 -3.41 -20.61
C ASP A 237 0.54 -3.10 -20.74
N LYS A 238 1.00 -2.01 -20.11
CA LYS A 238 2.42 -1.64 -20.10
C LYS A 238 3.30 -2.66 -19.40
N LEU A 239 2.87 -3.18 -18.25
CA LEU A 239 3.65 -4.22 -17.58
C LEU A 239 3.71 -5.51 -18.41
N ILE A 240 2.60 -5.93 -19.03
CA ILE A 240 2.57 -7.09 -19.94
C ILE A 240 3.50 -6.86 -21.15
N GLU A 241 3.48 -5.66 -21.75
CA GLU A 241 4.39 -5.27 -22.84
C GLU A 241 5.85 -5.44 -22.43
N TYR A 242 6.24 -4.95 -21.26
CA TYR A 242 7.61 -5.06 -20.75
C TYR A 242 8.00 -6.51 -20.46
N LEU A 243 7.10 -7.28 -19.84
CA LEU A 243 7.33 -8.70 -19.59
C LEU A 243 7.45 -9.52 -20.88
N GLU A 244 6.73 -9.16 -21.94
CA GLU A 244 6.83 -9.83 -23.24
C GLU A 244 8.16 -9.51 -23.93
N SER A 245 8.70 -8.28 -23.76
CA SER A 245 9.94 -7.86 -24.41
C SER A 245 11.18 -8.67 -23.98
N SER A 246 11.17 -9.27 -22.78
CA SER A 246 12.25 -10.12 -22.24
C SER A 246 11.91 -11.61 -22.21
N LYS A 247 10.78 -11.99 -22.82
CA LYS A 247 10.35 -13.39 -22.82
C LYS A 247 11.35 -14.30 -23.53
N GLY A 248 11.82 -15.31 -22.81
CA GLY A 248 12.67 -16.36 -23.38
C GLY A 248 14.18 -16.12 -23.28
N ASP A 249 14.65 -15.02 -22.67
CA ASP A 249 16.09 -14.79 -22.46
C ASP A 249 16.67 -15.52 -21.22
N GLY A 250 15.79 -16.15 -20.43
CA GLY A 250 16.18 -16.99 -19.29
C GLY A 250 16.44 -16.22 -17.99
N LYS A 251 16.35 -14.89 -17.98
CA LYS A 251 16.48 -14.11 -16.75
C LYS A 251 15.15 -14.00 -16.01
N PRO A 252 15.17 -13.99 -14.66
CA PRO A 252 13.99 -13.69 -13.90
C PRO A 252 13.64 -12.20 -13.99
N PHE A 253 12.39 -11.85 -13.70
CA PHE A 253 11.94 -10.45 -13.63
C PHE A 253 11.49 -10.06 -12.23
N PHE A 254 11.62 -8.77 -11.93
CA PHE A 254 10.90 -8.04 -10.90
C PHE A 254 9.91 -7.09 -11.59
N GLY A 255 8.63 -7.34 -11.44
CA GLY A 255 7.55 -6.48 -11.92
C GLY A 255 6.87 -5.75 -10.76
N TYR A 256 6.81 -4.43 -10.81
CA TYR A 256 6.08 -3.60 -9.85
C TYR A 256 4.88 -2.97 -10.55
N LEU A 257 3.69 -3.52 -10.29
CA LEU A 257 2.40 -3.01 -10.77
C LEU A 257 1.76 -2.19 -9.65
N ALA A 258 1.87 -0.88 -9.75
CA ALA A 258 1.42 0.06 -8.75
C ALA A 258 0.18 0.81 -9.22
N TYR A 259 -0.99 0.22 -9.00
CA TYR A 259 -2.24 0.88 -9.37
C TYR A 259 -2.44 2.20 -8.63
N THR A 260 -3.09 3.18 -9.28
CA THR A 260 -3.68 4.33 -8.62
C THR A 260 -5.11 4.04 -8.14
N ALA A 261 -5.72 2.97 -8.61
CA ALA A 261 -7.04 2.53 -8.15
C ALA A 261 -6.91 1.87 -6.74
N PRO A 262 -7.91 2.08 -5.87
CA PRO A 262 -9.10 2.89 -6.00
C PRO A 262 -8.99 4.32 -5.42
N HIS A 263 -7.80 4.95 -5.38
CA HIS A 263 -7.58 6.33 -4.93
C HIS A 263 -8.48 7.34 -5.69
N TRP A 264 -8.89 8.42 -5.02
CA TRP A 264 -9.64 9.50 -5.69
C TRP A 264 -8.77 10.22 -6.77
N PRO A 265 -9.41 10.87 -7.79
CA PRO A 265 -10.85 11.02 -8.00
C PRO A 265 -11.53 9.69 -8.35
N LEU A 266 -12.72 9.46 -7.78
CA LEU A 266 -13.48 8.25 -8.08
C LEU A 266 -13.97 8.30 -9.53
N GLN A 267 -13.39 7.44 -10.37
CA GLN A 267 -13.67 7.39 -11.82
C GLN A 267 -13.55 5.94 -12.30
N ALA A 268 -14.56 5.48 -13.04
CA ALA A 268 -14.56 4.15 -13.66
C ALA A 268 -15.36 4.14 -14.96
N PRO A 269 -15.13 3.18 -15.87
CA PRO A 269 -15.96 3.01 -17.06
C PRO A 269 -17.45 2.84 -16.71
N ASP A 270 -18.34 3.47 -17.47
CA ASP A 270 -19.80 3.43 -17.21
C ASP A 270 -20.34 2.00 -17.12
N ALA A 271 -19.82 1.08 -17.93
CA ALA A 271 -20.23 -0.32 -17.90
C ALA A 271 -19.85 -1.03 -16.59
N ASP A 272 -18.73 -0.63 -15.97
CA ASP A 272 -18.30 -1.17 -14.68
C ASP A 272 -19.16 -0.61 -13.55
N ILE A 273 -19.43 0.69 -13.56
CA ILE A 273 -20.29 1.35 -12.56
C ILE A 273 -21.71 0.76 -12.59
N ALA A 274 -22.24 0.49 -13.77
CA ALA A 274 -23.60 -0.06 -13.93
C ALA A 274 -23.80 -1.42 -13.21
N GLN A 275 -22.73 -2.19 -13.01
CA GLN A 275 -22.80 -3.48 -12.30
C GLN A 275 -23.07 -3.32 -10.80
N TYR A 276 -22.83 -2.13 -10.26
CA TYR A 276 -22.98 -1.82 -8.83
C TYR A 276 -24.19 -0.94 -8.53
N ALA A 277 -24.99 -0.58 -9.55
CA ALA A 277 -26.17 0.27 -9.37
C ALA A 277 -27.12 -0.26 -8.31
N GLY A 278 -27.44 0.57 -7.31
CA GLY A 278 -28.33 0.25 -6.19
C GLY A 278 -27.76 -0.65 -5.10
N ARG A 279 -26.52 -1.10 -5.22
CA ARG A 279 -25.90 -2.01 -4.22
C ARG A 279 -25.65 -1.36 -2.86
N TYR A 280 -25.58 -0.04 -2.82
CA TYR A 280 -25.21 0.73 -1.63
C TYR A 280 -26.36 1.60 -1.09
N ASP A 281 -27.59 1.38 -1.57
CA ASP A 281 -28.78 2.13 -1.14
C ASP A 281 -29.18 1.87 0.32
N GLU A 282 -28.72 0.75 0.91
CA GLU A 282 -28.94 0.42 2.33
C GLU A 282 -28.01 1.20 3.28
N GLY A 283 -26.91 1.76 2.78
CA GLY A 283 -26.01 2.69 3.48
C GLY A 283 -24.94 2.06 4.36
N TYR A 284 -24.21 2.96 5.03
CA TYR A 284 -22.95 2.67 5.73
C TYR A 284 -23.06 1.57 6.78
N GLU A 285 -24.05 1.72 7.69
CA GLU A 285 -24.18 0.86 8.86
C GLU A 285 -24.47 -0.58 8.44
N VAL A 286 -25.38 -0.76 7.49
CA VAL A 286 -25.79 -2.09 7.00
C VAL A 286 -24.64 -2.81 6.30
N ILE A 287 -23.91 -2.10 5.43
CA ILE A 287 -22.77 -2.69 4.73
C ILE A 287 -21.64 -3.04 5.73
N ARG A 288 -21.36 -2.16 6.70
CA ARG A 288 -20.37 -2.40 7.76
C ARG A 288 -20.70 -3.65 8.57
N GLU A 289 -21.94 -3.80 9.02
CA GLU A 289 -22.40 -4.97 9.75
C GLU A 289 -22.26 -6.27 8.96
N ARG A 290 -22.61 -6.25 7.65
CA ARG A 290 -22.42 -7.40 6.75
C ARG A 290 -20.96 -7.79 6.61
N ARG A 291 -20.06 -6.81 6.46
CA ARG A 291 -18.61 -7.06 6.40
C ARG A 291 -18.09 -7.69 7.68
N ILE A 292 -18.48 -7.18 8.86
CA ILE A 292 -18.13 -7.77 10.16
C ILE A 292 -18.63 -9.22 10.25
N ALA A 293 -19.89 -9.47 9.90
CA ALA A 293 -20.45 -10.81 9.94
C ALA A 293 -19.69 -11.78 9.03
N LYS A 294 -19.34 -11.33 7.81
CA LYS A 294 -18.57 -12.13 6.85
C LYS A 294 -17.13 -12.36 7.33
N GLN A 295 -16.48 -11.36 7.94
CA GLN A 295 -15.13 -11.51 8.53
C GLN A 295 -15.12 -12.54 9.68
N LYS A 296 -16.15 -12.56 10.53
CA LYS A 296 -16.35 -13.61 11.56
C LYS A 296 -16.50 -14.99 10.92
N ALA A 297 -17.31 -15.11 9.88
CA ALA A 297 -17.52 -16.38 9.18
C ALA A 297 -16.26 -16.89 8.47
N LEU A 298 -15.39 -15.98 7.98
CA LEU A 298 -14.10 -16.29 7.38
C LEU A 298 -13.00 -16.57 8.41
N GLY A 299 -13.25 -16.36 9.70
CA GLY A 299 -12.26 -16.51 10.77
C GLY A 299 -11.14 -15.45 10.73
N LEU A 300 -11.37 -14.30 10.10
CA LEU A 300 -10.45 -13.16 10.09
C LEU A 300 -10.45 -12.41 11.41
N ILE A 301 -11.57 -12.44 12.09
CA ILE A 301 -11.78 -11.90 13.45
C ILE A 301 -12.52 -12.93 14.30
N PRO A 302 -12.34 -12.93 15.64
CA PRO A 302 -13.04 -13.83 16.54
C PRO A 302 -14.57 -13.70 16.44
N ALA A 303 -15.29 -14.77 16.73
CA ALA A 303 -16.76 -14.78 16.70
C ALA A 303 -17.37 -13.78 17.70
N ASP A 304 -16.72 -13.60 18.84
CA ASP A 304 -17.06 -12.67 19.91
C ASP A 304 -16.44 -11.27 19.72
N PHE A 305 -15.85 -10.99 18.57
CA PHE A 305 -15.30 -9.67 18.27
C PHE A 305 -16.35 -8.56 18.39
N HIS A 306 -15.98 -7.49 19.08
CA HIS A 306 -16.76 -6.27 19.22
C HIS A 306 -16.10 -5.16 18.42
N PRO A 307 -16.77 -4.59 17.39
CA PRO A 307 -16.25 -3.45 16.67
C PRO A 307 -16.21 -2.20 17.56
N ASN A 308 -15.36 -1.24 17.22
CA ASN A 308 -15.41 0.08 17.82
C ASN A 308 -16.77 0.75 17.59
N ALA A 309 -17.12 1.70 18.46
CA ALA A 309 -18.26 2.58 18.24
C ALA A 309 -18.09 3.33 16.91
N GLY A 310 -19.15 3.39 16.11
CA GLY A 310 -19.09 4.05 14.80
C GLY A 310 -18.85 5.56 14.91
N LEU A 311 -18.52 6.17 13.78
CA LEU A 311 -18.25 7.61 13.67
C LEU A 311 -19.44 8.48 14.07
N ASP A 312 -20.66 7.98 13.88
CA ASP A 312 -21.88 8.63 14.34
C ASP A 312 -21.93 8.74 15.87
N ALA A 313 -21.55 7.70 16.59
CA ALA A 313 -21.51 7.68 18.05
C ALA A 313 -20.31 8.44 18.63
N THR A 314 -19.13 8.34 17.98
CA THR A 314 -17.87 8.90 18.51
C THR A 314 -17.67 10.36 18.12
N PHE A 315 -18.03 10.74 16.88
CA PHE A 315 -17.72 12.04 16.29
C PHE A 315 -18.95 12.77 15.74
N GLY A 316 -20.17 12.27 16.03
CA GLY A 316 -21.41 12.91 15.59
C GLY A 316 -21.61 12.94 14.07
N ARG A 317 -20.96 12.04 13.32
CA ARG A 317 -21.14 11.99 11.86
C ARG A 317 -22.55 11.52 11.50
N PRO A 318 -23.17 12.05 10.42
CA PRO A 318 -24.54 11.69 10.06
C PRO A 318 -24.74 10.19 9.85
N LYS A 319 -25.82 9.66 10.36
CA LYS A 319 -26.29 8.30 10.04
C LYS A 319 -26.95 8.29 8.66
N TRP A 320 -26.90 7.16 7.97
CA TRP A 320 -27.53 6.99 6.65
C TRP A 320 -29.00 7.45 6.65
N ASN A 321 -29.74 7.05 7.67
CA ASN A 321 -31.18 7.37 7.78
C ASN A 321 -31.48 8.85 8.03
N SER A 322 -30.48 9.65 8.43
CA SER A 322 -30.62 11.10 8.62
C SER A 322 -30.34 11.92 7.36
N LEU A 323 -29.84 11.28 6.28
CA LEU A 323 -29.55 11.92 5.02
C LEU A 323 -30.81 12.16 4.19
N SER A 324 -30.83 13.24 3.41
CA SER A 324 -31.87 13.47 2.41
C SER A 324 -31.79 12.41 1.28
N PRO A 325 -32.87 12.23 0.49
CA PRO A 325 -32.83 11.34 -0.68
C PRO A 325 -31.69 11.66 -1.65
N GLU A 326 -31.42 12.92 -1.90
CA GLU A 326 -30.36 13.38 -2.80
C GLU A 326 -28.96 13.10 -2.23
N GLN A 327 -28.78 13.28 -0.91
CA GLN A 327 -27.55 12.92 -0.23
C GLN A 327 -27.30 11.42 -0.28
N LYS A 328 -28.35 10.59 -0.02
CA LYS A 328 -28.24 9.13 -0.12
C LYS A 328 -27.86 8.69 -1.53
N ALA A 329 -28.51 9.25 -2.55
CA ALA A 329 -28.18 8.94 -3.95
C ALA A 329 -26.73 9.30 -4.28
N THR A 330 -26.25 10.44 -3.80
CA THR A 330 -24.85 10.87 -4.00
C THR A 330 -23.86 9.96 -3.29
N GLU A 331 -24.12 9.62 -2.04
CA GLU A 331 -23.24 8.74 -1.24
C GLU A 331 -23.24 7.31 -1.81
N ALA A 332 -24.40 6.76 -2.17
CA ALA A 332 -24.48 5.46 -2.84
C ALA A 332 -23.68 5.44 -4.13
N ARG A 333 -23.85 6.49 -4.98
CA ARG A 333 -23.12 6.63 -6.24
C ARG A 333 -21.60 6.65 -6.08
N LYS A 334 -21.07 7.32 -5.05
CA LYS A 334 -19.63 7.32 -4.76
C LYS A 334 -19.12 5.91 -4.49
N MET A 335 -19.83 5.14 -3.67
CA MET A 335 -19.41 3.78 -3.35
C MET A 335 -19.59 2.81 -4.52
N GLU A 336 -20.61 3.00 -5.38
CA GLU A 336 -20.77 2.27 -6.64
C GLU A 336 -19.55 2.45 -7.55
N VAL A 337 -19.07 3.69 -7.70
CA VAL A 337 -17.88 4.00 -8.50
C VAL A 337 -16.62 3.41 -7.89
N TYR A 338 -16.45 3.53 -6.58
CA TYR A 338 -15.33 2.92 -5.87
C TYR A 338 -15.29 1.40 -6.07
N ALA A 339 -16.42 0.73 -5.91
CA ALA A 339 -16.53 -0.72 -6.13
C ALA A 339 -16.21 -1.10 -7.58
N ALA A 340 -16.67 -0.30 -8.55
CA ALA A 340 -16.34 -0.49 -9.97
C ALA A 340 -14.84 -0.34 -10.25
N MET A 341 -14.15 0.59 -9.57
CA MET A 341 -12.69 0.74 -9.68
C MET A 341 -11.96 -0.49 -9.13
N VAL A 342 -12.39 -1.01 -7.99
CA VAL A 342 -11.80 -2.22 -7.38
C VAL A 342 -12.04 -3.45 -8.26
N ASP A 343 -13.24 -3.65 -8.78
CA ASP A 343 -13.57 -4.75 -9.70
C ASP A 343 -12.76 -4.65 -11.02
N ASN A 344 -12.64 -3.46 -11.60
CA ASN A 344 -11.81 -3.26 -12.78
C ASN A 344 -10.34 -3.61 -12.50
N MET A 345 -9.79 -3.18 -11.37
CA MET A 345 -8.44 -3.55 -10.94
C MET A 345 -8.30 -5.07 -10.77
N ASP A 346 -9.28 -5.74 -10.17
CA ASP A 346 -9.29 -7.21 -10.02
C ASP A 346 -9.23 -7.93 -11.38
N ARG A 347 -10.05 -7.49 -12.35
CA ARG A 347 -10.02 -8.06 -13.71
C ARG A 347 -8.66 -7.86 -14.38
N ASN A 348 -8.02 -6.72 -14.17
CA ASN A 348 -6.69 -6.44 -14.71
C ASN A 348 -5.61 -7.31 -14.04
N ILE A 349 -5.68 -7.54 -12.73
CA ILE A 349 -4.85 -8.54 -12.03
C ILE A 349 -5.07 -9.92 -12.66
N GLY A 350 -6.32 -10.30 -12.93
CA GLY A 350 -6.66 -11.55 -13.62
C GLY A 350 -6.02 -11.67 -14.99
N ARG A 351 -6.01 -10.59 -15.80
CA ARG A 351 -5.34 -10.55 -17.12
C ARG A 351 -3.83 -10.79 -16.99
N LEU A 352 -3.16 -10.14 -16.03
CA LEU A 352 -1.73 -10.33 -15.80
C LEU A 352 -1.42 -11.75 -15.31
N ILE A 353 -2.21 -12.29 -14.38
CA ILE A 353 -2.07 -13.67 -13.91
C ILE A 353 -2.26 -14.66 -15.05
N GLN A 354 -3.25 -14.44 -15.92
CA GLN A 354 -3.49 -15.29 -17.07
C GLN A 354 -2.30 -15.24 -18.06
N TYR A 355 -1.76 -14.06 -18.33
CA TYR A 355 -0.56 -13.89 -19.13
C TYR A 355 0.65 -14.68 -18.57
N LEU A 356 0.85 -14.65 -17.25
CA LEU A 356 1.91 -15.44 -16.62
C LEU A 356 1.67 -16.96 -16.77
N LYS A 357 0.42 -17.42 -16.72
CA LYS A 357 0.05 -18.83 -16.96
C LYS A 357 0.31 -19.23 -18.42
N ASP A 358 -0.15 -18.43 -19.37
CA ASP A 358 -0.01 -18.68 -20.81
C ASP A 358 1.45 -18.71 -21.26
N THR A 359 2.31 -17.97 -20.56
CA THR A 359 3.77 -17.94 -20.82
C THR A 359 4.57 -18.91 -19.96
N GLY A 360 3.91 -19.76 -19.16
CA GLY A 360 4.55 -20.77 -18.31
C GLY A 360 5.36 -20.19 -17.14
N ARG A 361 5.18 -18.90 -16.81
CA ARG A 361 5.95 -18.20 -15.75
C ARG A 361 5.25 -18.19 -14.41
N TYR A 362 3.94 -18.45 -14.35
CA TYR A 362 3.11 -18.35 -13.13
C TYR A 362 3.65 -19.19 -11.97
N GLU A 363 3.98 -20.48 -12.24
CA GLU A 363 4.43 -21.39 -11.18
C GLU A 363 5.80 -21.03 -10.60
N ASN A 364 6.64 -20.33 -11.35
CA ASN A 364 7.93 -19.81 -10.87
C ASN A 364 7.88 -18.32 -10.52
N THR A 365 6.72 -17.78 -10.14
CA THR A 365 6.57 -16.38 -9.74
C THR A 365 6.13 -16.28 -8.28
N LEU A 366 6.93 -15.56 -7.47
CA LEU A 366 6.52 -15.03 -6.17
C LEU A 366 5.61 -13.83 -6.44
N ILE A 367 4.35 -13.90 -5.99
CA ILE A 367 3.36 -12.84 -6.20
C ILE A 367 2.98 -12.26 -4.86
N VAL A 368 3.11 -10.93 -4.72
CA VAL A 368 2.67 -10.17 -3.55
C VAL A 368 1.57 -9.21 -3.97
N PHE A 369 0.48 -9.21 -3.24
CA PHE A 369 -0.59 -8.21 -3.35
C PHE A 369 -0.79 -7.49 -2.01
N THR A 370 -0.85 -6.15 -2.03
CA THR A 370 -1.16 -5.33 -0.85
C THR A 370 -1.75 -3.97 -1.26
N SER A 371 -2.18 -3.18 -0.26
CA SER A 371 -2.43 -1.73 -0.36
C SER A 371 -1.29 -0.95 0.31
N ASP A 372 -1.09 0.30 -0.09
CA ASP A 372 -0.04 1.14 0.49
C ASP A 372 -0.43 1.82 1.82
N ASN A 373 -1.69 1.91 2.14
CA ASN A 373 -2.24 2.34 3.43
C ASN A 373 -3.68 1.86 3.60
N GLY A 374 -4.31 2.27 4.70
CA GLY A 374 -5.73 2.03 4.91
C GLY A 374 -6.64 2.84 3.97
N ALA A 375 -7.94 2.63 4.09
CA ALA A 375 -8.99 3.29 3.32
C ALA A 375 -8.89 4.82 3.35
N GLU A 376 -9.30 5.52 2.29
CA GLU A 376 -9.20 6.97 2.15
C GLU A 376 -10.39 7.69 2.78
N GLY A 377 -10.17 8.48 3.83
CA GLY A 377 -11.20 9.22 4.56
C GLY A 377 -11.26 10.72 4.26
N SER A 378 -10.65 11.19 3.19
CA SER A 378 -10.69 12.61 2.82
C SER A 378 -12.11 13.12 2.58
N PRO A 379 -12.35 14.44 2.74
CA PRO A 379 -13.63 15.04 2.42
C PRO A 379 -14.09 14.70 1.01
N SER A 380 -15.38 14.53 0.84
CA SER A 380 -15.99 14.07 -0.41
C SER A 380 -15.79 15.01 -1.61
N GLN A 381 -15.43 16.27 -1.37
CA GLN A 381 -15.00 17.24 -2.38
C GLN A 381 -13.68 17.83 -1.92
N PHE A 382 -12.60 17.52 -2.64
CA PHE A 382 -11.27 17.90 -2.16
C PHE A 382 -10.85 19.26 -2.75
N VAL A 383 -10.39 19.30 -3.97
CA VAL A 383 -10.00 20.55 -4.66
C VAL A 383 -10.64 20.58 -6.05
N ASN A 384 -11.31 21.66 -6.36
CA ASN A 384 -12.03 21.81 -7.63
C ASN A 384 -11.57 23.06 -8.37
N ASN A 385 -11.75 23.07 -9.67
CA ASN A 385 -11.61 24.24 -10.54
C ASN A 385 -12.85 24.41 -11.42
N ALA A 386 -12.83 25.41 -12.29
CA ALA A 386 -13.95 25.73 -13.16
C ALA A 386 -14.35 24.60 -14.14
N ASN A 387 -13.48 23.62 -14.36
CA ASN A 387 -13.73 22.48 -15.24
C ASN A 387 -14.31 21.25 -14.52
N THR A 388 -14.36 21.28 -13.19
CA THR A 388 -14.83 20.14 -12.38
C THR A 388 -16.36 20.05 -12.43
N ASP A 389 -16.88 18.84 -12.70
CA ASP A 389 -18.31 18.52 -12.64
C ASP A 389 -18.55 17.36 -11.68
N ASN A 390 -18.96 17.67 -10.45
CA ASN A 390 -19.30 16.72 -9.40
C ASN A 390 -20.81 16.47 -9.26
N SER A 391 -21.61 16.81 -10.27
CA SER A 391 -23.04 16.49 -10.29
C SER A 391 -23.27 14.99 -10.19
N LEU A 392 -24.37 14.56 -9.57
CA LEU A 392 -24.72 13.14 -9.44
C LEU A 392 -24.67 12.40 -10.79
N ALA A 393 -25.05 13.06 -11.87
CA ALA A 393 -25.01 12.50 -13.23
C ALA A 393 -23.59 12.28 -13.75
N ASN A 394 -22.60 13.03 -13.24
CA ASN A 394 -21.21 12.96 -13.72
C ASN A 394 -20.26 12.25 -12.74
N ILE A 395 -20.65 12.00 -11.49
CA ILE A 395 -19.82 11.24 -10.55
C ILE A 395 -19.42 9.90 -11.16
N GLY A 396 -18.11 9.66 -11.22
CA GLY A 396 -17.49 8.47 -11.79
C GLY A 396 -16.97 8.63 -13.22
N ARG A 397 -17.20 9.75 -13.87
CA ARG A 397 -16.82 10.03 -15.26
C ARG A 397 -15.69 11.06 -15.34
N PRO A 398 -15.09 11.30 -16.52
CA PRO A 398 -14.17 12.42 -16.71
C PRO A 398 -14.77 13.74 -16.20
N LEU A 399 -13.90 14.61 -15.68
CA LEU A 399 -14.23 15.87 -14.99
C LEU A 399 -14.80 15.71 -13.57
N SER A 400 -15.18 14.50 -13.11
CA SER A 400 -15.52 14.27 -11.71
C SER A 400 -14.25 14.28 -10.83
N ASN A 401 -14.32 14.95 -9.68
CA ASN A 401 -13.23 15.03 -8.71
C ASN A 401 -13.78 14.83 -7.28
N VAL A 402 -14.25 13.63 -6.97
CA VAL A 402 -14.82 13.28 -5.67
C VAL A 402 -14.06 12.15 -5.00
N ALA A 403 -14.07 12.14 -3.65
CA ALA A 403 -13.74 11.00 -2.81
C ALA A 403 -15.02 10.46 -2.14
N TYR A 404 -14.98 9.24 -1.60
CA TYR A 404 -16.18 8.67 -0.96
C TYR A 404 -16.39 9.14 0.49
N GLY A 405 -15.36 9.72 1.13
CA GLY A 405 -15.48 10.36 2.43
C GLY A 405 -15.42 9.42 3.62
N GLU A 406 -15.45 10.02 4.83
CA GLU A 406 -15.18 9.35 6.11
C GLU A 406 -16.09 8.16 6.38
N ARG A 407 -17.38 8.24 6.03
CA ARG A 407 -18.34 7.17 6.35
C ARG A 407 -18.10 5.89 5.53
N TRP A 408 -17.79 6.02 4.25
CA TRP A 408 -17.39 4.86 3.44
C TRP A 408 -15.98 4.38 3.78
N ALA A 409 -15.08 5.28 4.18
CA ALA A 409 -13.77 4.88 4.69
C ALA A 409 -13.87 4.02 5.95
N GLU A 410 -14.79 4.35 6.88
CA GLU A 410 -15.10 3.52 8.05
C GLU A 410 -15.58 2.11 7.64
N VAL A 411 -16.41 2.01 6.61
CA VAL A 411 -16.86 0.71 6.07
C VAL A 411 -15.68 -0.06 5.49
N SER A 412 -14.86 0.57 4.65
CA SER A 412 -13.72 -0.03 3.98
C SER A 412 -12.60 -0.44 4.94
N ALA A 413 -12.39 0.32 6.03
CA ALA A 413 -11.41 0.01 7.06
C ALA A 413 -11.85 -1.10 8.03
N THR A 414 -13.11 -1.55 7.96
CA THR A 414 -13.65 -2.59 8.87
C THR A 414 -12.71 -3.80 8.95
N PRO A 415 -12.35 -4.30 10.15
CA PRO A 415 -12.99 -4.05 11.47
C PRO A 415 -12.30 -2.96 12.29
N PHE A 416 -11.37 -2.21 11.71
CA PHE A 416 -10.47 -1.31 12.38
C PHE A 416 -11.03 0.12 12.52
N ARG A 417 -10.38 0.90 13.40
CA ARG A 417 -10.74 2.27 13.72
C ARG A 417 -10.04 3.25 12.80
N LEU A 418 -10.79 4.24 12.28
CA LEU A 418 -10.31 5.30 11.40
C LEU A 418 -9.69 4.76 10.10
N TRP A 419 -8.80 5.53 9.44
CA TRP A 419 -8.35 5.31 8.06
C TRP A 419 -7.01 5.98 7.78
N LYS A 420 -6.62 6.06 6.52
CA LYS A 420 -5.41 6.70 5.97
C LYS A 420 -5.07 8.02 6.68
N GLY A 421 -3.81 8.22 6.95
CA GLY A 421 -3.30 9.39 7.66
C GLY A 421 -3.46 9.32 9.18
N MET A 422 -4.07 8.25 9.72
CA MET A 422 -4.19 8.00 11.16
C MET A 422 -3.26 6.87 11.60
N ALA A 423 -2.66 7.04 12.78
CA ALA A 423 -1.80 6.02 13.38
C ALA A 423 -2.56 4.81 13.96
N THR A 424 -3.88 4.81 13.87
CA THR A 424 -4.77 3.71 14.31
C THR A 424 -4.69 2.51 13.37
N GLU A 425 -5.21 1.36 13.81
CA GLU A 425 -5.20 0.14 13.01
C GLU A 425 -5.84 0.33 11.62
N GLY A 426 -6.90 1.14 11.49
CA GLY A 426 -7.54 1.40 10.19
C GLY A 426 -6.70 2.24 9.22
N GLY A 427 -5.71 2.99 9.73
CA GLY A 427 -4.80 3.76 8.88
C GLY A 427 -3.58 2.96 8.41
N VAL A 428 -3.13 1.99 9.23
CA VAL A 428 -1.85 1.30 8.98
C VAL A 428 -1.98 -0.20 8.67
N THR A 429 -3.15 -0.81 8.87
CA THR A 429 -3.36 -2.22 8.53
C THR A 429 -3.92 -2.35 7.12
N ALA A 430 -3.18 -3.03 6.25
CA ALA A 430 -3.56 -3.30 4.87
C ALA A 430 -3.68 -4.82 4.62
N PRO A 431 -4.43 -5.26 3.60
CA PRO A 431 -4.38 -6.65 3.19
C PRO A 431 -2.99 -6.99 2.65
N LEU A 432 -2.41 -8.12 3.07
CA LEU A 432 -1.18 -8.66 2.47
C LEU A 432 -1.38 -10.13 2.13
N VAL A 433 -1.18 -10.44 0.85
CA VAL A 433 -1.21 -11.80 0.31
C VAL A 433 0.12 -12.09 -0.36
N VAL A 434 0.73 -13.24 -0.03
CA VAL A 434 1.98 -13.70 -0.65
C VAL A 434 1.80 -15.11 -1.19
N ARG A 435 1.88 -15.27 -2.51
CA ARG A 435 1.94 -16.57 -3.18
C ARG A 435 3.38 -16.91 -3.49
N LEU A 436 3.89 -17.97 -2.88
CA LEU A 436 5.23 -18.48 -3.20
C LEU A 436 5.19 -19.43 -4.42
N PRO A 437 6.28 -19.50 -5.19
CA PRO A 437 6.41 -20.42 -6.33
C PRO A 437 6.17 -21.88 -5.93
N GLY A 438 5.35 -22.59 -6.70
CA GLY A 438 5.15 -24.04 -6.57
C GLY A 438 4.51 -24.51 -5.26
N GLN A 439 4.02 -23.61 -4.40
CA GLN A 439 3.43 -23.98 -3.12
C GLN A 439 1.90 -24.11 -3.19
N SER A 440 1.38 -25.14 -2.52
CA SER A 440 -0.04 -25.29 -2.19
C SER A 440 -0.23 -25.01 -0.70
N VAL A 441 -1.15 -24.12 -0.35
CA VAL A 441 -1.32 -23.64 1.02
C VAL A 441 -2.59 -24.20 1.65
N SER A 442 -2.47 -25.04 2.69
CA SER A 442 -3.60 -25.64 3.39
C SER A 442 -4.24 -24.76 4.47
N LYS A 443 -3.48 -23.81 5.03
CA LYS A 443 -3.95 -22.84 6.04
C LYS A 443 -3.31 -21.49 5.74
N PRO A 444 -4.00 -20.59 5.02
CA PRO A 444 -3.36 -19.39 4.47
C PRO A 444 -2.99 -18.35 5.52
N GLN A 445 -3.72 -18.24 6.64
CA GLN A 445 -3.56 -17.14 7.58
C GLN A 445 -2.33 -17.28 8.49
N LEU A 446 -1.57 -16.20 8.58
CA LEU A 446 -0.47 -15.96 9.53
C LEU A 446 -0.78 -14.67 10.30
N SER A 447 -0.67 -14.72 11.64
CA SER A 447 -0.94 -13.59 12.54
C SER A 447 0.34 -12.97 13.10
N ASP A 448 1.46 -13.16 12.41
CA ASP A 448 2.74 -12.58 12.83
C ASP A 448 2.74 -11.07 12.55
N LEU A 449 3.33 -10.28 13.45
CA LEU A 449 3.56 -8.85 13.24
C LEU A 449 4.56 -8.68 12.10
N THR A 450 4.13 -8.03 11.03
CA THR A 450 4.91 -7.79 9.81
C THR A 450 4.71 -6.36 9.32
N HIS A 451 5.67 -5.88 8.53
CA HIS A 451 5.69 -4.50 8.07
C HIS A 451 6.09 -4.41 6.58
N VAL A 452 5.75 -3.33 5.92
CA VAL A 452 6.07 -3.13 4.49
C VAL A 452 7.57 -3.16 4.22
N SER A 453 8.40 -2.70 5.15
CA SER A 453 9.86 -2.77 5.03
C SER A 453 10.42 -4.20 5.02
N ASP A 454 9.64 -5.20 5.44
CA ASP A 454 10.03 -6.61 5.44
C ASP A 454 10.03 -7.23 4.03
N LEU A 455 9.36 -6.59 3.07
CA LEU A 455 9.26 -7.11 1.70
C LEU A 455 10.59 -7.06 0.96
N LEU A 456 11.38 -5.98 1.12
CA LEU A 456 12.71 -5.91 0.47
C LEU A 456 13.63 -7.06 0.91
N PRO A 457 13.93 -7.29 2.20
CA PRO A 457 14.80 -8.40 2.59
C PRO A 457 14.20 -9.77 2.24
N THR A 458 12.87 -9.89 2.19
CA THR A 458 12.19 -11.12 1.72
C THR A 458 12.47 -11.39 0.23
N PHE A 459 12.40 -10.35 -0.60
CA PHE A 459 12.69 -10.48 -2.04
C PHE A 459 14.16 -10.78 -2.30
N LEU A 460 15.09 -10.14 -1.57
CA LEU A 460 16.51 -10.42 -1.68
C LEU A 460 16.83 -11.87 -1.31
N GLU A 461 16.27 -12.37 -0.20
CA GLU A 461 16.46 -13.76 0.21
C GLU A 461 15.86 -14.75 -0.81
N ALA A 462 14.64 -14.49 -1.31
CA ALA A 462 14.02 -15.31 -2.35
C ALA A 462 14.81 -15.31 -3.67
N ALA A 463 15.46 -14.18 -3.99
CA ALA A 463 16.32 -14.03 -5.16
C ALA A 463 17.74 -14.58 -4.96
N GLY A 464 18.12 -14.99 -3.75
CA GLY A 464 19.49 -15.40 -3.43
C GLY A 464 20.51 -14.25 -3.51
N ILE A 465 20.06 -13.02 -3.27
CA ILE A 465 20.88 -11.80 -3.29
C ILE A 465 21.26 -11.42 -1.86
N ALA A 466 22.55 -11.27 -1.60
CA ALA A 466 23.03 -10.86 -0.29
C ALA A 466 22.63 -9.41 0.03
N ASN A 467 22.22 -9.16 1.28
CA ASN A 467 22.03 -7.80 1.78
C ASN A 467 23.40 -7.10 1.84
N PRO A 468 23.61 -5.97 1.16
CA PRO A 468 24.93 -5.29 1.13
C PRO A 468 25.31 -4.62 2.44
N GLY A 469 24.41 -4.52 3.43
CA GLY A 469 24.67 -3.86 4.70
C GLY A 469 24.72 -2.35 4.60
N THR A 470 25.83 -1.73 5.07
CA THR A 470 25.96 -0.27 5.16
C THR A 470 26.81 0.36 4.05
N THR A 471 27.24 -0.42 3.06
CA THR A 471 28.02 0.08 1.93
C THR A 471 27.51 -0.53 0.65
N TYR A 472 27.20 0.31 -0.35
CA TYR A 472 26.70 -0.13 -1.64
C TYR A 472 27.14 0.79 -2.77
N SER A 473 27.73 0.23 -3.83
CA SER A 473 28.24 0.98 -5.00
C SER A 473 29.12 2.18 -4.62
N GLY A 474 30.00 2.01 -3.63
CA GLY A 474 30.90 3.05 -3.15
C GLY A 474 30.26 4.11 -2.26
N ARG A 475 28.97 4.01 -1.94
CA ARG A 475 28.25 4.91 -1.03
C ARG A 475 28.08 4.27 0.35
N THR A 476 28.15 5.08 1.41
CA THR A 476 27.64 4.71 2.73
C THR A 476 26.12 4.84 2.70
N VAL A 477 25.42 3.79 3.11
CA VAL A 477 23.95 3.73 3.12
C VAL A 477 23.44 3.28 4.49
N ASN A 478 22.24 3.70 4.84
CA ASN A 478 21.54 3.16 6.00
C ASN A 478 21.13 1.69 5.71
N PRO A 479 21.27 0.80 6.68
CA PRO A 479 20.96 -0.60 6.49
C PRO A 479 19.45 -0.82 6.34
N ILE A 480 19.08 -1.95 5.72
CA ILE A 480 17.72 -2.48 5.77
C ILE A 480 17.37 -2.79 7.22
N THR A 481 16.27 -2.25 7.73
CA THR A 481 15.74 -2.51 9.07
C THR A 481 14.60 -3.54 9.08
N GLY A 482 14.01 -3.81 7.93
CA GLY A 482 13.05 -4.89 7.73
C GLY A 482 13.65 -6.27 7.95
N VAL A 483 12.82 -7.26 8.23
CA VAL A 483 13.21 -8.66 8.45
C VAL A 483 12.59 -9.54 7.37
N SER A 484 13.33 -10.54 6.90
CA SER A 484 12.79 -11.45 5.89
C SER A 484 11.67 -12.31 6.45
N LEU A 485 10.60 -12.43 5.67
CA LEU A 485 9.43 -13.26 5.95
C LEU A 485 9.57 -14.66 5.33
N LEU A 486 10.56 -14.90 4.46
CA LEU A 486 10.61 -16.04 3.56
C LEU A 486 10.51 -17.39 4.29
N ALA A 487 11.31 -17.62 5.31
CA ALA A 487 11.29 -18.87 6.07
C ALA A 487 9.90 -19.14 6.68
N ARG A 488 9.23 -18.12 7.19
CA ARG A 488 7.90 -18.22 7.80
C ARG A 488 6.80 -18.42 6.74
N LEU A 489 6.94 -17.82 5.60
CA LEU A 489 6.04 -18.00 4.45
C LEU A 489 6.15 -19.43 3.89
N GLN A 490 7.34 -19.98 3.81
CA GLN A 490 7.60 -21.36 3.35
C GLN A 490 7.08 -22.40 4.36
N ASP A 491 7.35 -22.18 5.62
CA ASP A 491 7.01 -23.13 6.69
C ASP A 491 6.47 -22.37 7.91
N ARG A 492 5.16 -22.46 8.12
CA ARG A 492 4.47 -21.82 9.25
C ARG A 492 4.87 -22.35 10.62
N THR A 493 5.64 -23.44 10.71
CA THR A 493 6.20 -23.95 11.98
C THR A 493 7.48 -23.22 12.38
N LYS A 494 8.10 -22.48 11.44
CA LYS A 494 9.27 -21.65 11.74
C LYS A 494 8.91 -20.52 12.70
N LYS A 495 9.93 -20.01 13.39
CA LYS A 495 9.80 -18.87 14.30
C LYS A 495 9.19 -17.66 13.57
N ALA A 496 8.35 -16.90 14.28
CA ALA A 496 7.87 -15.62 13.80
C ALA A 496 9.04 -14.70 13.37
N PRO A 497 8.90 -13.92 12.30
CA PRO A 497 9.96 -13.03 11.81
C PRO A 497 10.43 -12.03 12.87
N ARG A 498 9.47 -11.52 13.66
CA ARG A 498 9.72 -10.61 14.78
C ARG A 498 9.51 -11.32 16.10
N GLY A 499 10.42 -11.08 17.06
CA GLY A 499 10.31 -11.56 18.43
C GLY A 499 9.50 -10.60 19.31
N ALA A 500 9.16 -11.03 20.51
CA ALA A 500 8.37 -10.23 21.47
C ALA A 500 9.05 -8.91 21.91
N ASN A 501 10.36 -8.77 21.67
CA ASN A 501 11.11 -7.55 21.99
C ASN A 501 11.31 -6.63 20.77
N ASP A 502 10.94 -7.08 19.57
CA ASP A 502 11.05 -6.26 18.38
C ASP A 502 9.95 -5.20 18.38
N VAL A 503 10.32 -3.98 18.03
CA VAL A 503 9.45 -2.81 18.09
C VAL A 503 9.21 -2.27 16.70
N LEU A 504 7.95 -2.01 16.35
CA LEU A 504 7.57 -1.18 15.20
C LEU A 504 7.14 0.19 15.72
N VAL A 505 7.72 1.22 15.15
CA VAL A 505 7.41 2.62 15.48
C VAL A 505 7.20 3.37 14.18
N ASP A 506 6.24 4.27 14.16
CA ASP A 506 5.99 5.17 13.04
C ASP A 506 5.44 6.50 13.54
N GLU A 507 5.72 7.57 12.82
CA GLU A 507 5.19 8.90 13.03
C GLU A 507 4.90 9.55 11.68
N LEU A 508 3.70 10.13 11.53
CA LEU A 508 3.39 11.03 10.43
C LEU A 508 2.31 12.02 10.87
N PHE A 509 2.49 13.31 10.56
CA PHE A 509 1.51 14.36 10.85
C PHE A 509 1.13 14.48 12.34
N THR A 510 2.07 14.20 13.25
CA THR A 510 1.87 14.06 14.71
C THR A 510 1.11 12.80 15.15
N GLY A 511 0.46 12.08 14.25
CA GLY A 511 -0.04 10.75 14.52
C GLY A 511 1.13 9.78 14.68
N ARG A 512 1.16 9.01 15.76
CA ARG A 512 2.31 8.16 16.10
C ARG A 512 1.90 6.90 16.81
N TYR A 513 2.66 5.83 16.61
CA TYR A 513 2.44 4.59 17.34
C TYR A 513 3.73 3.84 17.65
N VAL A 514 3.66 3.00 18.66
CA VAL A 514 4.65 1.98 19.01
C VAL A 514 3.93 0.66 19.16
N ILE A 515 4.38 -0.36 18.45
CA ILE A 515 3.89 -1.74 18.62
C ILE A 515 5.05 -2.61 19.09
N ARG A 516 4.85 -3.31 20.21
CA ARG A 516 5.74 -4.36 20.70
C ARG A 516 4.91 -5.56 21.16
N ASP A 517 5.20 -6.73 20.61
CA ASP A 517 4.37 -7.91 20.77
C ASP A 517 2.91 -7.61 20.39
N ASN A 518 1.97 -7.76 21.30
CA ASN A 518 0.56 -7.45 21.09
C ASN A 518 0.14 -6.07 21.67
N TRP A 519 1.07 -5.28 22.17
CA TRP A 519 0.75 -3.97 22.75
C TRP A 519 0.99 -2.85 21.76
N LYS A 520 -0.01 -2.01 21.60
CA LYS A 520 0.08 -0.80 20.79
C LYS A 520 -0.17 0.44 21.65
N LEU A 521 0.84 1.29 21.73
CA LEU A 521 0.74 2.66 22.21
C LEU A 521 0.49 3.55 21.00
N VAL A 522 -0.57 4.34 20.98
CA VAL A 522 -0.94 5.19 19.84
C VAL A 522 -1.36 6.58 20.31
N SER A 523 -1.00 7.60 19.54
CA SER A 523 -1.46 8.99 19.71
C SER A 523 -2.11 9.42 18.41
N VAL A 524 -3.34 9.91 18.50
CA VAL A 524 -4.17 10.32 17.36
C VAL A 524 -4.33 11.82 17.38
N GLN A 525 -4.11 12.46 16.24
CA GLN A 525 -4.23 13.90 16.08
C GLN A 525 -5.69 14.36 15.95
N ALA A 526 -5.92 15.65 16.21
CA ALA A 526 -7.21 16.28 15.95
C ALA A 526 -7.64 16.10 14.47
N PRO A 527 -8.95 16.04 14.18
CA PRO A 527 -10.08 16.13 15.11
C PRO A 527 -10.48 14.78 15.73
N PHE A 528 -9.78 13.68 15.43
CA PHE A 528 -10.12 12.31 15.85
C PHE A 528 -9.44 11.90 17.16
N GLY A 529 -8.55 12.73 17.68
CA GLY A 529 -7.88 12.60 18.96
C GLY A 529 -7.36 13.97 19.44
N ASP A 530 -6.74 13.98 20.61
CA ASP A 530 -6.17 15.17 21.28
C ASP A 530 -4.64 15.11 21.39
N ASN A 531 -4.00 14.23 20.63
CA ASN A 531 -2.58 13.89 20.70
C ASN A 531 -2.13 13.24 22.03
N SER A 532 -3.04 12.87 22.92
CA SER A 532 -2.70 12.07 24.09
C SER A 532 -2.38 10.62 23.69
N TRP A 533 -1.57 9.96 24.52
CA TRP A 533 -1.26 8.55 24.33
C TRP A 533 -2.41 7.67 24.83
N GLN A 534 -2.69 6.62 24.07
CA GLN A 534 -3.65 5.56 24.36
C GLN A 534 -2.94 4.21 24.25
N LEU A 535 -3.28 3.23 25.08
CA LEU A 535 -2.68 1.90 25.08
C LEU A 535 -3.75 0.83 24.83
N PHE A 536 -3.47 -0.08 23.90
CA PHE A 536 -4.35 -1.19 23.51
C PHE A 536 -3.63 -2.53 23.48
N ASN A 537 -4.33 -3.60 23.85
CA ASN A 537 -3.85 -4.96 23.64
C ASN A 537 -4.46 -5.55 22.36
N LEU A 538 -3.72 -5.58 21.28
CA LEU A 538 -4.20 -6.02 19.97
C LEU A 538 -4.54 -7.52 19.90
N ALA A 539 -4.10 -8.35 20.88
CA ALA A 539 -4.53 -9.74 20.93
C ALA A 539 -6.02 -9.90 21.29
N THR A 540 -6.57 -8.94 22.04
CA THR A 540 -7.96 -8.95 22.52
C THR A 540 -8.79 -7.79 22.03
N ASP A 541 -8.17 -6.70 21.60
CA ASP A 541 -8.82 -5.45 21.16
C ASP A 541 -8.14 -4.85 19.92
N ARG A 542 -8.29 -5.52 18.76
CA ARG A 542 -7.81 -5.01 17.48
C ARG A 542 -8.62 -3.83 16.94
N SER A 543 -9.79 -3.56 17.53
CA SER A 543 -10.63 -2.41 17.20
C SER A 543 -10.20 -1.13 17.91
N GLU A 544 -9.22 -1.21 18.84
CA GLU A 544 -8.74 -0.07 19.64
C GLU A 544 -9.90 0.64 20.37
N SER A 545 -10.80 -0.15 21.00
CA SER A 545 -12.03 0.35 21.62
C SER A 545 -11.85 0.70 23.10
N HIS A 546 -10.90 0.06 23.80
CA HIS A 546 -10.74 0.17 25.24
C HIS A 546 -9.32 0.60 25.59
N ASN A 547 -9.13 1.91 25.80
CA ASN A 547 -7.85 2.45 26.26
C ASN A 547 -7.55 1.98 27.69
N VAL A 548 -6.47 1.23 27.86
CA VAL A 548 -6.03 0.65 29.14
C VAL A 548 -4.75 1.28 29.69
N ILE A 549 -4.40 2.49 29.27
CA ILE A 549 -3.14 3.15 29.63
C ILE A 549 -3.02 3.34 31.14
N ASP A 550 -4.10 3.70 31.84
CA ASP A 550 -4.11 3.91 33.28
C ASP A 550 -3.95 2.61 34.09
N ALA A 551 -4.33 1.48 33.49
CA ALA A 551 -4.14 0.16 34.09
C ALA A 551 -2.71 -0.39 33.93
N HIS A 552 -1.94 0.16 32.95
CA HIS A 552 -0.60 -0.31 32.61
C HIS A 552 0.45 0.82 32.51
N PRO A 553 0.60 1.69 33.52
CA PRO A 553 1.43 2.89 33.40
C PRO A 553 2.92 2.59 33.16
N ALA A 554 3.46 1.51 33.75
CA ALA A 554 4.85 1.12 33.56
C ALA A 554 5.13 0.66 32.12
N LEU A 555 4.21 -0.09 31.49
CA LEU A 555 4.31 -0.50 30.11
C LEU A 555 4.18 0.71 29.16
N ALA A 556 3.24 1.60 29.43
CA ALA A 556 3.09 2.83 28.67
C ALA A 556 4.38 3.66 28.68
N ALA A 557 4.98 3.88 29.86
CA ALA A 557 6.25 4.59 29.99
C ALA A 557 7.40 3.92 29.20
N GLN A 558 7.45 2.59 29.21
CA GLN A 558 8.46 1.84 28.45
C GLN A 558 8.27 2.04 26.93
N LEU A 559 7.04 1.96 26.42
CA LEU A 559 6.77 2.17 24.99
C LEU A 559 6.97 3.65 24.57
N MET A 560 6.72 4.61 25.46
CA MET A 560 7.07 6.01 25.22
C MET A 560 8.59 6.20 25.07
N ALA A 561 9.40 5.52 25.89
CA ALA A 561 10.85 5.56 25.77
C ALA A 561 11.35 4.95 24.44
N GLU A 562 10.67 3.91 23.94
CA GLU A 562 10.96 3.34 22.60
C GLU A 562 10.65 4.38 21.49
N TYR A 563 9.57 5.14 21.64
CA TYR A 563 9.24 6.23 20.71
C TYR A 563 10.32 7.33 20.75
N ASP A 564 10.76 7.75 21.92
CA ASP A 564 11.82 8.76 22.05
C ASP A 564 13.14 8.29 21.43
N ALA A 565 13.49 7.02 21.60
CA ALA A 565 14.65 6.41 20.94
C ALA A 565 14.49 6.36 19.40
N TYR A 566 13.27 6.13 18.90
CA TYR A 566 12.96 6.20 17.46
C TYR A 566 13.16 7.62 16.92
N VAL A 567 12.63 8.63 17.57
CA VAL A 567 12.79 10.05 17.21
C VAL A 567 14.26 10.43 17.12
N ALA A 568 15.06 10.05 18.13
CA ALA A 568 16.50 10.33 18.14
C ALA A 568 17.27 9.65 17.00
N ARG A 569 16.82 8.46 16.56
CA ARG A 569 17.47 7.68 15.50
C ARG A 569 17.08 8.15 14.10
N THR A 570 15.82 8.51 13.89
CA THR A 570 15.26 8.79 12.57
C THR A 570 15.21 10.27 12.20
N GLY A 571 15.41 11.16 13.19
CA GLY A 571 15.40 12.61 12.94
C GLY A 571 14.00 13.18 12.77
N VAL A 572 12.97 12.55 13.37
CA VAL A 572 11.60 13.09 13.37
C VAL A 572 11.59 14.52 13.88
N VAL A 573 10.97 15.42 13.12
CA VAL A 573 10.81 16.82 13.48
C VAL A 573 9.45 17.02 14.16
N HIS A 574 9.47 17.20 15.46
CA HIS A 574 8.30 17.59 16.22
C HIS A 574 8.03 19.08 16.06
N ALA A 575 7.09 19.40 15.22
CA ALA A 575 6.64 20.75 15.07
C ALA A 575 5.27 20.94 15.70
N PRO A 576 4.94 22.11 16.33
CA PRO A 576 3.62 22.39 16.83
C PRO A 576 2.58 22.25 15.71
N GLY A 577 1.69 21.27 15.79
CA GLY A 577 0.70 20.96 14.75
C GLY A 577 1.14 19.97 13.67
N GLY A 578 2.38 19.43 13.74
CA GLY A 578 2.93 18.50 12.76
C GLY A 578 3.31 19.15 11.43
N LEU A 579 4.38 18.64 10.78
CA LEU A 579 4.64 19.01 9.40
C LEU A 579 3.60 18.33 8.53
N GLY A 580 2.46 18.95 8.36
CA GLY A 580 1.68 18.58 7.22
C GLY A 580 0.21 18.25 7.30
N ARG A 581 -0.54 18.43 8.37
CA ARG A 581 -2.00 18.30 8.26
C ARG A 581 -2.79 19.40 8.97
N ALA A 582 -3.81 19.91 8.27
CA ALA A 582 -4.79 20.83 8.83
C ALA A 582 -5.60 20.17 9.94
N PRO A 583 -6.01 20.92 10.99
CA PRO A 583 -7.26 20.61 11.63
C PRO A 583 -8.36 20.67 10.55
N ALA A 584 -9.23 19.65 10.49
CA ALA A 584 -10.44 19.74 9.67
C ALA A 584 -11.26 20.97 10.10
N PRO A 585 -11.93 21.67 9.19
CA PRO A 585 -12.75 22.82 9.49
C PRO A 585 -13.90 22.47 10.43
#